data_98bd2a62ddfae2f82b617de5dc9f161e
#
_entry.id   98bd2a62ddfae2f82b617de5dc9f161e
#
_cell.length_a   1.000
_cell.length_b   1.000
_cell.length_c   1.000
_cell.angle_alpha   90.00
_cell.angle_beta   90.00
_cell.angle_gamma   90.00
#
_symmetry.space_group_name_H-M   'P 1'
#
loop_
_entity.id
_entity.type
_entity.pdbx_description
1 polymer ?
#
loop_
_entity_poly.entity_id
_entity_poly.type
_entity_poly.pdbx_seq_one_letter_code
_entity_poly.pdbx_strand_id
1 'polypeptide(L)'
;SPRLHNLIAGVAPRTPLDEWEATRDYFFTDEGEALPAGHLLRNPDYAATTRALAEDWRNLYTGRIAEEIVAAVQAGPRPGTLTLEDLANYEPVRREAICRDYREWSVCGMPPPASGGVSVNEILGLLEPYDMSQTGPDTVEGWRRFIEASRLAYADRDAYIGDPDFVFVPAEGLLDTDYIATRSALIDRDTAIEHAVPGIPEGVDAPGADATADVPGTSHFVIVDSDGDVVSMTTTVESIFGSHRMAGGFLLNNQLTDFSRDPRDAEGRL
;
A
#
# COMPACT_ATOMS: atom_id res chain seq x y z
N SER A 1 -22.81 10.04 -0.03
CA SER A 1 -22.23 11.33 0.40
C SER A 1 -21.86 12.18 -0.81
N PRO A 2 -21.71 13.52 -0.68
CA PRO A 2 -21.22 14.39 -1.76
C PRO A 2 -19.85 13.93 -2.29
N ARG A 3 -18.94 13.50 -1.41
CA ARG A 3 -17.62 13.00 -1.81
C ARG A 3 -17.70 11.78 -2.74
N LEU A 4 -18.53 10.79 -2.39
CA LEU A 4 -18.66 9.58 -3.23
C LEU A 4 -19.30 9.92 -4.59
N HIS A 5 -20.36 10.75 -4.60
CA HIS A 5 -20.95 11.23 -5.85
C HIS A 5 -19.93 11.91 -6.75
N ASN A 6 -19.15 12.85 -6.20
CA ASN A 6 -18.14 13.58 -6.97
C ASN A 6 -17.01 12.65 -7.48
N LEU A 7 -16.64 11.65 -6.70
CA LEU A 7 -15.65 10.65 -7.14
C LEU A 7 -16.18 9.83 -8.32
N ILE A 8 -17.39 9.30 -8.23
CA ILE A 8 -18.00 8.52 -9.31
C ILE A 8 -18.14 9.40 -10.57
N ALA A 9 -18.74 10.58 -10.45
CA ALA A 9 -18.93 11.51 -11.57
C ALA A 9 -17.60 11.97 -12.20
N GLY A 10 -16.53 12.10 -11.42
CA GLY A 10 -15.22 12.51 -11.89
C GLY A 10 -14.40 11.38 -12.51
N VAL A 11 -14.63 10.13 -12.10
CA VAL A 11 -13.88 8.95 -12.56
C VAL A 11 -14.53 8.32 -13.78
N ALA A 12 -15.85 8.18 -13.81
CA ALA A 12 -16.61 7.52 -14.86
C ALA A 12 -16.27 8.01 -16.30
N PRO A 13 -16.08 9.31 -16.56
CA PRO A 13 -15.72 9.76 -17.91
C PRO A 13 -14.30 9.38 -18.38
N ARG A 14 -13.45 8.91 -17.47
CA ARG A 14 -12.02 8.63 -17.71
C ARG A 14 -11.69 7.15 -17.67
N THR A 15 -12.55 6.36 -17.04
CA THR A 15 -12.35 4.95 -16.80
C THR A 15 -13.65 4.19 -17.01
N PRO A 16 -13.59 2.90 -17.38
CA PRO A 16 -14.78 2.10 -17.71
C PRO A 16 -15.50 1.60 -16.44
N LEU A 17 -15.79 2.47 -15.48
CA LEU A 17 -16.45 2.09 -14.23
C LEU A 17 -17.87 1.54 -14.46
N ASP A 18 -18.57 2.07 -15.47
CA ASP A 18 -19.91 1.71 -15.89
C ASP A 18 -19.98 0.55 -16.91
N GLU A 19 -18.84 0.08 -17.42
CA GLU A 19 -18.79 -1.08 -18.35
C GLU A 19 -19.11 -2.40 -17.62
N TRP A 20 -18.91 -2.45 -16.31
CA TRP A 20 -19.15 -3.64 -15.50
C TRP A 20 -20.56 -3.59 -14.90
N GLU A 21 -21.40 -4.57 -15.27
CA GLU A 21 -22.82 -4.61 -14.90
C GLU A 21 -23.03 -4.41 -13.39
N ALA A 22 -22.39 -5.20 -12.54
CA ALA A 22 -22.54 -5.09 -11.07
C ALA A 22 -22.11 -3.72 -10.53
N THR A 23 -21.06 -3.11 -11.09
CA THR A 23 -20.57 -1.79 -10.68
C THR A 23 -21.47 -0.68 -11.17
N ARG A 24 -21.96 -0.78 -12.41
CA ARG A 24 -22.92 0.14 -12.98
C ARG A 24 -24.22 0.13 -12.17
N ASP A 25 -24.81 -1.02 -11.93
CA ASP A 25 -26.08 -1.16 -11.22
C ASP A 25 -25.99 -0.71 -9.76
N TYR A 26 -24.77 -0.72 -9.19
CA TYR A 26 -24.55 -0.27 -7.82
C TYR A 26 -24.28 1.22 -7.69
N PHE A 27 -23.63 1.88 -8.66
CA PHE A 27 -23.17 3.27 -8.54
C PHE A 27 -23.88 4.27 -9.44
N PHE A 28 -24.66 3.80 -10.42
CA PHE A 28 -25.30 4.66 -11.42
C PHE A 28 -26.82 4.51 -11.41
N THR A 29 -27.52 5.49 -11.98
CA THR A 29 -28.96 5.41 -12.28
C THR A 29 -29.18 4.61 -13.56
N ASP A 30 -30.44 4.27 -13.86
CA ASP A 30 -30.82 3.60 -15.12
C ASP A 30 -30.46 4.44 -16.37
N GLU A 31 -30.33 5.77 -16.22
CA GLU A 31 -29.90 6.70 -17.26
C GLU A 31 -28.36 6.76 -17.41
N GLY A 32 -27.59 6.05 -16.57
CA GLY A 32 -26.13 6.03 -16.60
C GLY A 32 -25.48 7.22 -15.88
N GLU A 33 -26.21 7.97 -15.09
CA GLU A 33 -25.69 9.06 -14.27
C GLU A 33 -25.25 8.57 -12.90
N ALA A 34 -24.19 9.17 -12.34
CA ALA A 34 -23.73 8.85 -10.98
C ALA A 34 -24.85 9.08 -9.96
N LEU A 35 -25.12 8.11 -9.07
CA LEU A 35 -26.14 8.24 -8.03
C LEU A 35 -25.97 9.54 -7.25
N PRO A 36 -27.03 10.33 -7.03
CA PRO A 36 -26.96 11.66 -6.47
C PRO A 36 -26.51 11.64 -5.00
N ALA A 37 -25.87 12.72 -4.56
CA ALA A 37 -25.60 12.93 -3.14
C ALA A 37 -26.89 12.90 -2.33
N GLY A 38 -26.90 12.15 -1.24
CA GLY A 38 -28.13 11.93 -0.42
C GLY A 38 -28.87 10.63 -0.76
N HIS A 39 -28.59 9.98 -1.88
CA HIS A 39 -29.13 8.65 -2.17
C HIS A 39 -28.76 7.66 -1.06
N LEU A 40 -29.73 6.87 -0.61
CA LEU A 40 -29.53 5.81 0.38
C LEU A 40 -29.05 4.53 -0.33
N LEU A 41 -27.75 4.40 -0.46
CA LEU A 41 -27.14 3.23 -1.04
C LEU A 41 -27.32 2.02 -0.12
N ARG A 42 -27.81 0.91 -0.67
CA ARG A 42 -28.00 -0.37 0.04
C ARG A 42 -27.21 -1.44 -0.67
N ASN A 43 -26.58 -2.32 0.09
CA ASN A 43 -25.77 -3.41 -0.44
C ASN A 43 -26.15 -4.75 0.22
N PRO A 44 -27.22 -5.40 -0.24
CA PRO A 44 -27.64 -6.69 0.30
C PRO A 44 -26.62 -7.81 0.06
N ASP A 45 -25.90 -7.76 -1.06
CA ASP A 45 -24.88 -8.77 -1.40
C ASP A 45 -23.69 -8.70 -0.47
N TYR A 46 -23.20 -7.48 -0.17
CA TYR A 46 -22.16 -7.28 0.83
C TYR A 46 -22.61 -7.70 2.24
N ALA A 47 -23.87 -7.43 2.57
CA ALA A 47 -24.44 -7.89 3.83
C ALA A 47 -24.49 -9.43 3.92
N ALA A 48 -24.78 -10.12 2.83
CA ALA A 48 -24.72 -11.58 2.77
C ALA A 48 -23.29 -12.11 2.87
N THR A 49 -22.36 -11.46 2.16
CA THR A 49 -20.92 -11.78 2.25
C THR A 49 -20.38 -11.62 3.66
N THR A 50 -20.65 -10.49 4.32
CA THR A 50 -20.16 -10.26 5.69
C THR A 50 -20.74 -11.24 6.71
N ARG A 51 -22.01 -11.67 6.56
CA ARG A 51 -22.58 -12.72 7.41
C ARG A 51 -21.89 -14.06 7.19
N ALA A 52 -21.64 -14.46 5.95
CA ALA A 52 -20.92 -15.70 5.65
C ALA A 52 -19.49 -15.69 6.22
N LEU A 53 -18.79 -14.55 6.14
CA LEU A 53 -17.45 -14.40 6.73
C LEU A 53 -17.48 -14.42 8.26
N ALA A 54 -18.54 -13.92 8.88
CA ALA A 54 -18.71 -13.99 10.33
C ALA A 54 -18.96 -15.42 10.83
N GLU A 55 -19.54 -16.29 10.01
CA GLU A 55 -19.71 -17.73 10.31
C GLU A 55 -18.38 -18.48 10.13
N ASP A 56 -17.69 -18.27 9.02
CA ASP A 56 -16.35 -18.79 8.74
C ASP A 56 -15.64 -17.89 7.73
N TRP A 57 -14.51 -17.32 8.13
CA TRP A 57 -13.69 -16.47 7.25
C TRP A 57 -13.21 -17.18 5.98
N ARG A 58 -13.11 -18.53 6.00
CA ARG A 58 -12.72 -19.35 4.86
C ARG A 58 -13.73 -19.29 3.70
N ASN A 59 -14.95 -18.85 3.98
CA ASN A 59 -15.96 -18.61 2.95
C ASN A 59 -15.52 -17.54 1.91
N LEU A 60 -14.48 -16.73 2.20
CA LEU A 60 -13.88 -15.86 1.18
C LEU A 60 -13.15 -16.65 0.09
N TYR A 61 -12.52 -17.74 0.47
CA TYR A 61 -11.59 -18.51 -0.37
C TYR A 61 -12.22 -19.75 -1.01
N THR A 62 -13.40 -20.12 -0.56
CA THR A 62 -14.11 -21.32 -1.06
C THR A 62 -15.61 -21.04 -1.23
N GLY A 63 -16.28 -21.86 -2.06
CA GLY A 63 -17.72 -21.76 -2.28
C GLY A 63 -18.15 -20.50 -3.02
N ARG A 64 -19.37 -20.04 -2.76
CA ARG A 64 -20.05 -18.99 -3.52
C ARG A 64 -19.24 -17.70 -3.70
N ILE A 65 -18.62 -17.19 -2.64
CA ILE A 65 -17.89 -15.90 -2.73
C ILE A 65 -16.67 -16.05 -3.63
N ALA A 66 -15.91 -17.15 -3.48
CA ALA A 66 -14.78 -17.46 -4.35
C ALA A 66 -15.20 -17.63 -5.82
N GLU A 67 -16.33 -18.32 -6.07
CA GLU A 67 -16.87 -18.50 -7.40
C GLU A 67 -17.25 -17.17 -8.05
N GLU A 68 -17.89 -16.27 -7.31
CA GLU A 68 -18.24 -14.92 -7.77
C GLU A 68 -16.99 -14.07 -8.06
N ILE A 69 -15.93 -14.15 -7.22
CA ILE A 69 -14.65 -13.46 -7.44
C ILE A 69 -14.02 -13.97 -8.74
N VAL A 70 -13.85 -15.27 -8.88
CA VAL A 70 -13.24 -15.87 -10.08
C VAL A 70 -14.02 -15.53 -11.34
N ALA A 71 -15.36 -15.63 -11.28
CA ALA A 71 -16.22 -15.24 -12.41
C ALA A 71 -16.05 -13.77 -12.80
N ALA A 72 -15.99 -12.87 -11.82
CA ALA A 72 -15.77 -11.44 -12.07
C ALA A 72 -14.39 -11.16 -12.67
N VAL A 73 -13.34 -11.85 -12.18
CA VAL A 73 -11.97 -11.70 -12.69
C VAL A 73 -11.84 -12.22 -14.12
N GLN A 74 -12.49 -13.34 -14.44
CA GLN A 74 -12.44 -13.97 -15.75
C GLN A 74 -13.43 -13.37 -16.78
N ALA A 75 -14.29 -12.43 -16.36
CA ALA A 75 -15.26 -11.79 -17.23
C ALA A 75 -14.63 -10.74 -18.16
N GLY A 76 -15.33 -10.44 -19.27
CA GLY A 76 -15.06 -9.30 -20.15
C GLY A 76 -13.91 -9.50 -21.14
N PRO A 77 -13.51 -8.44 -21.85
CA PRO A 77 -12.58 -8.51 -22.98
C PRO A 77 -11.10 -8.72 -22.58
N ARG A 78 -10.78 -8.54 -21.32
CA ARG A 78 -9.45 -8.76 -20.72
C ARG A 78 -9.58 -9.61 -19.46
N PRO A 79 -9.84 -10.94 -19.64
CA PRO A 79 -10.00 -11.84 -18.51
C PRO A 79 -8.68 -12.00 -17.76
N GLY A 80 -8.77 -12.02 -16.42
CA GLY A 80 -7.67 -12.46 -15.57
C GLY A 80 -7.58 -13.98 -15.51
N THR A 81 -6.52 -14.48 -14.90
CA THR A 81 -6.20 -15.91 -14.82
C THR A 81 -6.47 -16.55 -13.45
N LEU A 82 -6.97 -15.77 -12.48
CA LEU A 82 -7.29 -16.27 -11.14
C LEU A 82 -8.23 -17.47 -11.20
N THR A 83 -7.92 -18.51 -10.44
CA THR A 83 -8.71 -19.74 -10.36
C THR A 83 -9.24 -19.98 -8.95
N LEU A 84 -10.20 -20.91 -8.81
CA LEU A 84 -10.67 -21.35 -7.49
C LEU A 84 -9.55 -22.05 -6.69
N GLU A 85 -8.62 -22.70 -7.37
CA GLU A 85 -7.49 -23.37 -6.74
C GLU A 85 -6.51 -22.34 -6.13
N ASP A 86 -6.27 -21.23 -6.82
CA ASP A 86 -5.44 -20.12 -6.30
C ASP A 86 -6.02 -19.55 -5.01
N LEU A 87 -7.35 -19.34 -4.99
CA LEU A 87 -8.03 -18.86 -3.78
C LEU A 87 -7.99 -19.89 -2.64
N ALA A 88 -8.30 -21.17 -2.95
CA ALA A 88 -8.33 -22.22 -1.94
C ALA A 88 -6.95 -22.51 -1.33
N ASN A 89 -5.87 -22.28 -2.07
CA ASN A 89 -4.49 -22.48 -1.64
C ASN A 89 -3.86 -21.21 -1.00
N TYR A 90 -4.58 -20.09 -0.99
CA TYR A 90 -4.05 -18.87 -0.36
C TYR A 90 -3.94 -19.03 1.16
N GLU A 91 -2.78 -18.72 1.69
CA GLU A 91 -2.53 -18.67 3.13
C GLU A 91 -1.91 -17.31 3.51
N PRO A 92 -2.44 -16.64 4.54
CA PRO A 92 -1.85 -15.41 5.05
C PRO A 92 -0.50 -15.72 5.73
N VAL A 93 0.50 -14.92 5.41
CA VAL A 93 1.85 -15.09 5.98
C VAL A 93 1.97 -14.29 7.28
N ARG A 94 2.36 -14.95 8.37
CA ARG A 94 2.73 -14.29 9.62
C ARG A 94 4.20 -13.91 9.59
N ARG A 95 4.49 -12.64 9.88
CA ARG A 95 5.86 -12.12 9.92
C ARG A 95 6.10 -11.39 11.23
N GLU A 96 7.35 -11.43 11.73
CA GLU A 96 7.75 -10.68 12.92
C GLU A 96 7.90 -9.19 12.58
N ALA A 97 7.45 -8.31 13.48
CA ALA A 97 7.58 -6.87 13.29
C ALA A 97 9.06 -6.44 13.29
N ILE A 98 9.39 -5.45 12.47
CA ILE A 98 10.71 -4.78 12.52
C ILE A 98 10.60 -3.64 13.51
N CYS A 99 11.48 -3.66 14.52
CA CYS A 99 11.53 -2.63 15.56
C CYS A 99 12.90 -1.95 15.58
N ARG A 100 12.91 -0.64 15.84
CA ARG A 100 14.10 0.14 16.13
C ARG A 100 13.82 1.12 17.26
N ASP A 101 14.80 1.33 18.13
CA ASP A 101 14.67 2.35 19.15
C ASP A 101 14.84 3.75 18.56
N TYR A 102 13.98 4.67 18.96
CA TYR A 102 14.06 6.09 18.66
C TYR A 102 13.82 6.88 19.93
N ARG A 103 14.82 7.58 20.41
CA ARG A 103 14.81 8.26 21.70
C ARG A 103 14.53 7.26 22.84
N GLU A 104 13.39 7.44 23.52
CA GLU A 104 12.92 6.59 24.63
C GLU A 104 11.86 5.56 24.18
N TRP A 105 11.56 5.51 22.88
CA TRP A 105 10.49 4.69 22.30
C TRP A 105 11.06 3.58 21.43
N SER A 106 10.47 2.41 21.51
CA SER A 106 10.68 1.37 20.50
C SER A 106 9.59 1.48 19.44
N VAL A 107 9.97 1.74 18.20
CA VAL A 107 9.06 1.92 17.07
C VAL A 107 9.06 0.66 16.24
N CYS A 108 7.92 0.02 16.15
CA CYS A 108 7.73 -1.23 15.40
C CYS A 108 6.80 -1.03 14.21
N GLY A 109 7.08 -1.72 13.12
CA GLY A 109 6.22 -1.70 11.92
C GLY A 109 6.27 -3.02 11.16
N MET A 110 5.41 -3.13 10.15
CA MET A 110 5.36 -4.31 9.29
C MET A 110 6.68 -4.47 8.52
N PRO A 111 7.21 -5.71 8.43
CA PRO A 111 8.40 -5.99 7.63
C PRO A 111 8.06 -6.06 6.14
N PRO A 112 9.08 -6.15 5.27
CA PRO A 112 8.86 -6.46 3.86
C PRO A 112 7.96 -7.71 3.63
N PRO A 113 7.12 -7.68 2.60
CA PRO A 113 7.10 -6.75 1.46
C PRO A 113 6.51 -5.36 1.77
N ALA A 114 5.92 -5.14 2.95
CA ALA A 114 5.49 -3.80 3.35
C ALA A 114 6.71 -2.91 3.66
N SER A 115 6.76 -1.74 3.03
CA SER A 115 7.90 -0.82 3.20
C SER A 115 7.88 -0.01 4.50
N GLY A 116 6.69 0.16 5.11
CA GLY A 116 6.47 1.13 6.19
C GLY A 116 7.35 0.89 7.42
N GLY A 117 7.56 -0.37 7.82
CA GLY A 117 8.39 -0.69 8.99
C GLY A 117 9.85 -0.29 8.81
N VAL A 118 10.42 -0.51 7.62
CA VAL A 118 11.80 -0.10 7.30
C VAL A 118 11.86 1.41 7.12
N SER A 119 11.04 1.97 6.22
CA SER A 119 11.14 3.38 5.83
C SER A 119 10.88 4.35 6.99
N VAL A 120 9.90 4.07 7.87
CA VAL A 120 9.64 4.91 9.04
C VAL A 120 10.80 4.85 10.03
N ASN A 121 11.33 3.66 10.32
CA ASN A 121 12.47 3.50 11.22
C ASN A 121 13.75 4.13 10.66
N GLU A 122 13.95 4.08 9.35
CA GLU A 122 15.05 4.75 8.67
C GLU A 122 14.91 6.27 8.77
N ILE A 123 13.74 6.85 8.45
CA ILE A 123 13.48 8.30 8.60
C ILE A 123 13.76 8.75 10.04
N LEU A 124 13.27 8.02 11.03
CA LEU A 124 13.49 8.35 12.43
C LEU A 124 14.98 8.26 12.79
N GLY A 125 15.69 7.24 12.31
CA GLY A 125 17.13 7.10 12.49
C GLY A 125 17.92 8.24 11.86
N LEU A 126 17.57 8.64 10.64
CA LEU A 126 18.18 9.79 9.95
C LEU A 126 17.98 11.12 10.71
N LEU A 127 16.86 11.22 11.44
CA LEU A 127 16.54 12.41 12.24
C LEU A 127 17.09 12.35 13.68
N GLU A 128 17.58 11.21 14.13
CA GLU A 128 18.01 11.01 15.53
C GLU A 128 19.13 11.97 15.99
N PRO A 129 20.14 12.34 15.15
CA PRO A 129 21.16 13.30 15.53
C PRO A 129 20.65 14.73 15.76
N TYR A 130 19.43 15.07 15.30
CA TYR A 130 18.88 16.41 15.36
C TYR A 130 17.89 16.55 16.52
N ASP A 131 17.97 17.68 17.23
CA ASP A 131 16.96 18.03 18.23
C ASP A 131 15.70 18.58 17.55
N MET A 132 14.81 17.67 17.17
CA MET A 132 13.54 18.04 16.50
C MET A 132 12.57 18.77 17.43
N SER A 133 12.81 18.81 18.75
CA SER A 133 12.01 19.62 19.69
C SER A 133 12.27 21.12 19.52
N GLN A 134 13.46 21.48 19.07
CA GLN A 134 13.83 22.86 18.77
C GLN A 134 13.45 23.30 17.36
N THR A 135 13.29 22.37 16.45
CA THR A 135 13.01 22.61 15.03
C THR A 135 11.73 21.91 14.58
N GLY A 136 10.72 21.87 15.42
CA GLY A 136 9.45 21.18 15.17
C GLY A 136 8.66 21.67 13.93
N PRO A 137 7.39 21.26 13.79
CA PRO A 137 6.61 21.46 12.56
C PRO A 137 6.31 22.93 12.25
N ASP A 138 6.59 23.84 13.17
CA ASP A 138 6.39 25.28 12.99
C ASP A 138 7.60 25.99 12.37
N THR A 139 8.66 25.26 12.02
CA THR A 139 9.88 25.83 11.46
C THR A 139 10.21 25.28 10.08
N VAL A 140 10.78 26.12 9.22
CA VAL A 140 11.29 25.71 7.90
C VAL A 140 12.38 24.65 8.04
N GLU A 141 13.24 24.77 9.05
CA GLU A 141 14.33 23.82 9.27
C GLU A 141 13.82 22.44 9.67
N GLY A 142 12.79 22.36 10.51
CA GLY A 142 12.16 21.08 10.85
C GLY A 142 11.59 20.38 9.62
N TRP A 143 10.87 21.10 8.78
CA TRP A 143 10.35 20.54 7.52
C TRP A 143 11.47 20.16 6.54
N ARG A 144 12.52 20.97 6.42
CA ARG A 144 13.67 20.65 5.58
C ARG A 144 14.28 19.31 5.98
N ARG A 145 14.60 19.13 7.26
CA ARG A 145 15.18 17.87 7.77
C ARG A 145 14.28 16.68 7.54
N PHE A 146 12.98 16.83 7.85
CA PHE A 146 12.00 15.76 7.64
C PHE A 146 11.86 15.38 6.16
N ILE A 147 11.80 16.38 5.27
CA ILE A 147 11.69 16.12 3.82
C ILE A 147 12.96 15.44 3.30
N GLU A 148 14.16 15.91 3.70
CA GLU A 148 15.42 15.31 3.26
C GLU A 148 15.59 13.87 3.78
N ALA A 149 15.25 13.61 5.06
CA ALA A 149 15.24 12.26 5.61
C ALA A 149 14.27 11.35 4.85
N SER A 150 13.06 11.84 4.57
CA SER A 150 12.08 11.10 3.80
C SER A 150 12.56 10.79 2.38
N ARG A 151 13.18 11.76 1.69
CA ARG A 151 13.72 11.55 0.34
C ARG A 151 14.82 10.51 0.30
N LEU A 152 15.71 10.48 1.29
CA LEU A 152 16.77 9.48 1.40
C LEU A 152 16.20 8.08 1.66
N ALA A 153 15.29 7.96 2.63
CA ALA A 153 14.64 6.69 2.95
C ALA A 153 13.79 6.16 1.80
N TYR A 154 13.12 7.05 1.05
CA TYR A 154 12.36 6.62 -0.14
C TYR A 154 13.26 6.20 -1.29
N ALA A 155 14.42 6.83 -1.48
CA ALA A 155 15.39 6.37 -2.46
C ALA A 155 15.90 4.95 -2.13
N ASP A 156 16.13 4.66 -0.85
CA ASP A 156 16.52 3.32 -0.40
C ASP A 156 15.34 2.33 -0.50
N ARG A 157 14.13 2.75 -0.14
CA ARG A 157 12.90 1.97 -0.31
C ARG A 157 12.72 1.51 -1.75
N ASP A 158 12.78 2.44 -2.68
CA ASP A 158 12.51 2.17 -4.10
C ASP A 158 13.56 1.25 -4.73
N ALA A 159 14.78 1.28 -4.18
CA ALA A 159 15.88 0.44 -4.65
C ALA A 159 15.90 -0.99 -4.05
N TYR A 160 15.44 -1.16 -2.80
CA TYR A 160 15.74 -2.38 -2.04
C TYR A 160 14.53 -3.08 -1.43
N ILE A 161 13.36 -2.43 -1.32
CA ILE A 161 12.20 -3.08 -0.72
C ILE A 161 11.41 -3.84 -1.77
N GLY A 162 11.33 -5.15 -1.57
CA GLY A 162 10.57 -6.07 -2.40
C GLY A 162 10.00 -7.21 -1.56
N ASP A 163 9.52 -8.25 -2.20
CA ASP A 163 9.01 -9.43 -1.50
C ASP A 163 10.19 -10.36 -1.15
N PRO A 164 10.50 -10.56 0.15
CA PRO A 164 11.63 -11.37 0.59
C PRO A 164 11.49 -12.86 0.25
N ASP A 165 10.31 -13.31 -0.14
CA ASP A 165 10.11 -14.68 -0.61
C ASP A 165 10.64 -14.87 -2.05
N PHE A 166 10.94 -13.77 -2.77
CA PHE A 166 11.43 -13.79 -4.16
C PHE A 166 12.76 -13.08 -4.36
N VAL A 167 13.06 -12.03 -3.55
CA VAL A 167 14.28 -11.23 -3.67
C VAL A 167 14.93 -11.00 -2.30
N PHE A 168 16.24 -10.82 -2.27
CA PHE A 168 16.92 -10.44 -1.04
C PHE A 168 16.61 -8.98 -0.71
N VAL A 169 16.08 -8.73 0.50
CA VAL A 169 15.78 -7.39 1.03
C VAL A 169 16.72 -7.12 2.21
N PRO A 170 17.64 -6.14 2.12
CA PRO A 170 18.64 -5.86 3.14
C PRO A 170 18.06 -5.02 4.31
N ALA A 171 16.95 -5.44 4.90
CA ALA A 171 16.24 -4.65 5.92
C ALA A 171 17.10 -4.34 7.16
N GLU A 172 17.95 -5.30 7.59
CA GLU A 172 18.89 -5.09 8.69
C GLU A 172 19.98 -4.08 8.32
N GLY A 173 20.53 -4.18 7.10
CA GLY A 173 21.55 -3.26 6.60
C GLY A 173 21.02 -1.83 6.42
N LEU A 174 19.77 -1.66 5.98
CA LEU A 174 19.12 -0.35 5.86
C LEU A 174 18.87 0.31 7.23
N LEU A 175 18.72 -0.48 8.28
CA LEU A 175 18.50 0.00 9.64
C LEU A 175 19.78 -0.03 10.51
N ASP A 176 20.91 -0.42 9.94
CA ASP A 176 22.19 -0.42 10.61
C ASP A 176 22.59 1.00 11.06
N THR A 177 23.16 1.10 12.25
CA THR A 177 23.48 2.40 12.87
C THR A 177 24.53 3.18 12.09
N ASP A 178 25.58 2.51 11.57
CA ASP A 178 26.66 3.16 10.82
C ASP A 178 26.17 3.57 9.42
N TYR A 179 25.32 2.74 8.80
CA TYR A 179 24.67 3.09 7.55
C TYR A 179 23.80 4.33 7.70
N ILE A 180 22.90 4.36 8.69
CA ILE A 180 22.04 5.50 8.98
C ILE A 180 22.84 6.75 9.29
N ALA A 181 23.93 6.66 10.08
CA ALA A 181 24.79 7.79 10.40
C ALA A 181 25.42 8.38 9.11
N THR A 182 25.88 7.54 8.21
CA THR A 182 26.44 7.95 6.91
C THR A 182 25.40 8.67 6.05
N ARG A 183 24.18 8.17 6.03
CA ARG A 183 23.05 8.78 5.28
C ARG A 183 22.60 10.08 5.92
N SER A 184 22.49 10.13 7.25
CA SER A 184 22.10 11.32 8.00
C SER A 184 23.06 12.51 7.76
N ALA A 185 24.37 12.24 7.65
CA ALA A 185 25.36 13.27 7.34
C ALA A 185 25.14 13.98 5.98
N LEU A 186 24.31 13.45 5.11
CA LEU A 186 23.91 14.12 3.87
C LEU A 186 22.89 15.25 4.11
N ILE A 187 22.13 15.19 5.20
CA ILE A 187 21.07 16.16 5.55
C ILE A 187 21.70 17.45 6.12
N ASP A 188 22.80 17.33 6.87
CA ASP A 188 23.46 18.46 7.52
C ASP A 188 24.34 19.24 6.55
N ARG A 189 23.70 19.80 5.53
CA ARG A 189 24.34 20.67 4.53
C ARG A 189 23.56 21.97 4.43
N ASP A 190 24.26 23.04 4.07
CA ASP A 190 23.66 24.36 3.87
C ASP A 190 22.69 24.40 2.67
N THR A 191 22.72 23.39 1.83
CA THR A 191 21.89 23.27 0.62
C THR A 191 21.07 21.98 0.63
N ALA A 192 19.85 22.04 0.07
CA ALA A 192 19.03 20.87 -0.13
C ALA A 192 19.73 19.84 -1.04
N ILE A 193 19.47 18.55 -0.78
CA ILE A 193 19.91 17.47 -1.65
C ILE A 193 19.22 17.62 -3.01
N GLU A 194 19.98 17.81 -4.07
CA GLU A 194 19.41 18.00 -5.42
C GLU A 194 18.69 16.72 -5.88
N HIS A 195 19.39 15.59 -5.80
CA HIS A 195 18.85 14.25 -6.11
C HIS A 195 19.18 13.29 -4.96
N ALA A 196 18.14 12.78 -4.29
CA ALA A 196 18.31 11.69 -3.35
C ALA A 196 18.54 10.40 -4.15
N VAL A 197 19.68 9.77 -3.87
CA VAL A 197 20.03 8.48 -4.49
C VAL A 197 20.10 7.41 -3.40
N PRO A 198 19.84 6.14 -3.71
CA PRO A 198 19.97 5.07 -2.73
C PRO A 198 21.43 4.97 -2.24
N GLY A 199 21.59 4.59 -0.97
CA GLY A 199 22.88 4.21 -0.44
C GLY A 199 23.24 2.77 -0.84
N ILE A 200 24.30 2.24 -0.25
CA ILE A 200 24.69 0.84 -0.41
C ILE A 200 24.79 0.23 1.00
N PRO A 201 23.70 -0.36 1.52
CA PRO A 201 23.73 -1.04 2.81
C PRO A 201 24.58 -2.32 2.73
N GLU A 202 24.96 -2.86 3.87
CA GLU A 202 25.73 -4.09 3.91
C GLU A 202 24.97 -5.26 3.26
N GLY A 203 25.67 -6.04 2.48
CA GLY A 203 25.16 -7.28 1.84
C GLY A 203 24.59 -7.11 0.45
N VAL A 204 24.61 -5.90 -0.12
CA VAL A 204 24.11 -5.65 -1.49
C VAL A 204 25.13 -4.90 -2.34
N ASP A 205 24.99 -5.07 -3.65
CA ASP A 205 25.66 -4.25 -4.66
C ASP A 205 24.80 -3.00 -4.97
N ALA A 206 25.34 -2.09 -5.77
CA ALA A 206 24.60 -0.90 -6.22
C ALA A 206 23.32 -1.33 -6.96
N PRO A 207 22.15 -0.74 -6.61
CA PRO A 207 20.87 -1.14 -7.17
C PRO A 207 20.74 -0.74 -8.63
N GLY A 208 19.80 -1.38 -9.32
CA GLY A 208 19.28 -0.94 -10.61
C GLY A 208 18.44 0.34 -10.50
N ALA A 209 18.01 0.87 -11.64
CA ALA A 209 17.07 1.99 -11.65
C ALA A 209 15.65 1.48 -11.40
N ASP A 210 14.95 2.09 -10.46
CA ASP A 210 13.52 1.82 -10.25
C ASP A 210 12.68 2.34 -11.42
N ALA A 211 11.74 1.52 -11.88
CA ALA A 211 10.78 1.85 -12.93
C ALA A 211 9.32 1.68 -12.45
N THR A 212 9.10 1.53 -11.16
CA THR A 212 7.77 1.37 -10.57
C THR A 212 7.01 2.70 -10.56
N ALA A 213 5.74 2.68 -10.94
CA ALA A 213 4.89 3.86 -10.90
C ALA A 213 4.18 3.95 -9.53
N ASP A 214 4.39 5.04 -8.82
CA ASP A 214 3.65 5.32 -7.58
C ASP A 214 2.18 5.64 -7.88
N VAL A 215 1.26 4.80 -7.37
CA VAL A 215 -0.19 5.05 -7.46
C VAL A 215 -0.78 5.18 -6.05
N PRO A 216 -1.24 6.38 -5.64
CA PRO A 216 -1.82 6.58 -4.32
C PRO A 216 -3.25 6.05 -4.24
N GLY A 217 -3.59 5.26 -3.21
CA GLY A 217 -4.95 4.75 -3.07
C GLY A 217 -5.19 3.80 -1.90
N THR A 218 -4.63 4.06 -0.73
CA THR A 218 -4.67 3.16 0.44
C THR A 218 -5.37 3.81 1.62
N SER A 219 -5.98 2.99 2.49
CA SER A 219 -6.55 3.42 3.78
C SER A 219 -5.88 2.67 4.92
N HIS A 220 -5.75 3.36 6.05
CA HIS A 220 -5.27 2.78 7.31
C HIS A 220 -6.26 3.06 8.42
N PHE A 221 -6.48 2.10 9.32
CA PHE A 221 -7.28 2.29 10.51
C PHE A 221 -6.67 1.60 11.72
N VAL A 222 -6.95 2.17 12.88
CA VAL A 222 -6.55 1.62 14.18
C VAL A 222 -7.80 1.47 15.03
N ILE A 223 -7.95 0.31 15.67
CA ILE A 223 -9.01 0.03 16.63
C ILE A 223 -8.35 -0.40 17.92
N VAL A 224 -8.79 0.19 19.02
CA VAL A 224 -8.42 -0.22 20.39
C VAL A 224 -9.72 -0.57 21.10
N ASP A 225 -9.84 -1.77 21.62
CA ASP A 225 -11.04 -2.17 22.34
C ASP A 225 -10.97 -1.86 23.85
N SER A 226 -12.02 -2.26 24.59
CA SER A 226 -12.10 -2.01 26.04
C SER A 226 -11.12 -2.82 26.87
N ASP A 227 -10.61 -3.92 26.34
CA ASP A 227 -9.67 -4.81 27.01
C ASP A 227 -8.21 -4.42 26.73
N GLY A 228 -8.01 -3.45 25.82
CA GLY A 228 -6.70 -2.93 25.40
C GLY A 228 -6.10 -3.67 24.22
N ASP A 229 -6.84 -4.57 23.57
CA ASP A 229 -6.40 -5.21 22.35
C ASP A 229 -6.40 -4.20 21.19
N VAL A 230 -5.39 -4.30 20.33
CA VAL A 230 -5.16 -3.32 19.25
C VAL A 230 -5.12 -4.01 17.90
N VAL A 231 -5.88 -3.46 16.95
CA VAL A 231 -5.75 -3.76 15.53
C VAL A 231 -5.28 -2.51 14.81
N SER A 232 -4.17 -2.60 14.09
CA SER A 232 -3.65 -1.56 13.20
C SER A 232 -3.55 -2.18 11.81
N MET A 233 -4.38 -1.73 10.88
CA MET A 233 -4.56 -2.40 9.59
C MET A 233 -4.52 -1.42 8.44
N THR A 234 -3.68 -1.73 7.46
CA THR A 234 -3.68 -1.09 6.14
C THR A 234 -4.47 -1.96 5.17
N THR A 235 -5.39 -1.34 4.45
CA THR A 235 -6.22 -2.02 3.45
C THR A 235 -6.38 -1.16 2.22
N THR A 236 -6.39 -1.78 1.06
CA THR A 236 -6.46 -1.08 -0.22
C THR A 236 -7.16 -1.93 -1.28
N VAL A 237 -7.69 -1.26 -2.28
CA VAL A 237 -8.03 -1.84 -3.59
C VAL A 237 -7.14 -1.26 -4.68
N GLU A 238 -6.09 -0.52 -4.28
CA GLU A 238 -5.09 0.25 -5.03
C GLU A 238 -5.74 1.47 -5.72
N SER A 239 -6.23 1.38 -6.95
CA SER A 239 -6.94 2.49 -7.59
C SER A 239 -8.26 2.83 -6.88
N ILE A 240 -8.80 4.03 -7.10
CA ILE A 240 -9.98 4.57 -6.39
C ILE A 240 -11.16 3.59 -6.36
N PHE A 241 -11.37 2.81 -7.44
CA PHE A 241 -12.39 1.76 -7.55
C PHE A 241 -11.77 0.40 -7.92
N GLY A 242 -10.50 0.17 -7.58
CA GLY A 242 -9.78 -1.06 -7.88
C GLY A 242 -9.80 -1.41 -9.36
N SER A 243 -10.06 -2.67 -9.66
CA SER A 243 -10.23 -3.17 -11.04
C SER A 243 -11.57 -2.81 -11.68
N HIS A 244 -12.41 -2.04 -11.02
CA HIS A 244 -13.80 -1.71 -11.38
C HIS A 244 -14.77 -2.90 -11.39
N ARG A 245 -14.31 -4.10 -11.10
CA ARG A 245 -15.14 -5.31 -10.99
C ARG A 245 -15.67 -5.46 -9.57
N MET A 246 -16.89 -5.95 -9.46
CA MET A 246 -17.50 -6.28 -8.17
C MET A 246 -17.85 -7.78 -8.10
N ALA A 247 -17.69 -8.35 -6.93
CA ALA A 247 -18.15 -9.68 -6.56
C ALA A 247 -18.62 -9.66 -5.11
N GLY A 248 -19.65 -10.39 -4.74
CA GLY A 248 -20.17 -10.44 -3.38
C GLY A 248 -20.52 -9.07 -2.76
N GLY A 249 -20.80 -8.08 -3.61
CA GLY A 249 -21.12 -6.71 -3.21
C GLY A 249 -19.92 -5.84 -2.86
N PHE A 250 -18.67 -6.23 -3.17
CA PHE A 250 -17.47 -5.43 -2.96
C PHE A 250 -16.62 -5.32 -4.23
N LEU A 251 -15.85 -4.23 -4.32
CA LEU A 251 -14.92 -4.00 -5.41
C LEU A 251 -13.69 -4.90 -5.28
N LEU A 252 -13.21 -5.45 -6.39
CA LEU A 252 -11.97 -6.19 -6.45
C LEU A 252 -10.80 -5.23 -6.70
N ASN A 253 -9.65 -5.52 -6.10
CA ASN A 253 -8.45 -4.72 -6.26
C ASN A 253 -7.83 -4.84 -7.67
N ASN A 254 -6.89 -3.95 -7.98
CA ASN A 254 -5.99 -4.03 -9.13
C ASN A 254 -4.52 -4.04 -8.69
N GLN A 255 -4.21 -4.67 -7.57
CA GLN A 255 -2.94 -4.60 -6.86
C GLN A 255 -1.73 -5.09 -7.70
N LEU A 256 -1.95 -5.88 -8.74
CA LEU A 256 -0.88 -6.29 -9.66
C LEU A 256 -0.23 -5.12 -10.40
N THR A 257 -0.86 -3.94 -10.42
CA THR A 257 -0.26 -2.74 -11.03
C THR A 257 0.77 -2.05 -10.13
N ASP A 258 0.90 -2.47 -8.86
CA ASP A 258 1.96 -2.03 -7.96
C ASP A 258 3.32 -2.66 -8.29
N PHE A 259 3.34 -3.76 -9.04
CA PHE A 259 4.58 -4.38 -9.47
C PHE A 259 5.16 -3.67 -10.69
N SER A 260 6.49 -3.62 -10.78
CA SER A 260 7.17 -3.17 -11.99
C SER A 260 6.74 -4.04 -13.19
N ARG A 261 6.41 -3.39 -14.31
CA ARG A 261 6.06 -4.09 -15.56
C ARG A 261 7.26 -4.75 -16.21
N ASP A 262 8.43 -4.21 -15.96
CA ASP A 262 9.71 -4.80 -16.31
C ASP A 262 10.50 -5.01 -15.01
N PRO A 263 10.59 -6.27 -14.53
CA PRO A 263 11.24 -6.55 -13.27
C PRO A 263 12.77 -6.50 -13.36
N ARG A 264 13.33 -6.22 -14.53
CA ARG A 264 14.77 -6.14 -14.75
C ARG A 264 15.16 -4.82 -15.39
N ASP A 265 16.28 -4.26 -14.93
CA ASP A 265 16.87 -3.10 -15.58
C ASP A 265 17.57 -3.47 -16.92
N ALA A 266 18.16 -2.46 -17.59
CA ALA A 266 18.83 -2.65 -18.87
C ALA A 266 20.04 -3.62 -18.80
N GLU A 267 20.58 -3.82 -17.61
CA GLU A 267 21.68 -4.75 -17.31
C GLU A 267 21.19 -6.13 -16.87
N GLY A 268 19.85 -6.35 -16.78
CA GLY A 268 19.23 -7.61 -16.39
C GLY A 268 19.19 -7.87 -14.87
N ARG A 269 19.44 -6.88 -14.04
CA ARG A 269 19.35 -6.96 -12.56
C ARG A 269 17.88 -6.80 -12.13
N LEU A 270 17.49 -7.55 -11.08
CA LEU A 270 16.20 -7.36 -10.39
C LEU A 270 16.25 -6.15 -9.48
#